data_f6f85179727e402c13a26161c3396082
#
_entry.id   f6f85179727e402c13a26161c3396082
#
_cell.length_a   1.000
_cell.length_b   1.000
_cell.length_c   1.000
_cell.angle_alpha   90.00
_cell.angle_beta   90.00
_cell.angle_gamma   90.00
#
_symmetry.space_group_name_H-M   'P 1'
#
loop_
_entity.id
_entity.type
_entity.pdbx_description
1 polymer ?
#
loop_
_entity_poly.entity_id
_entity_poly.type
_entity_poly.pdbx_seq_one_letter_code
_entity_poly.pdbx_strand_id
1 'polypeptide(L)'
;MSEVAKYNFAPAPAVDAPSPSTTTTSHAHHSPTHKSSRAPKAQGSDSVLRPAGLGRVLLTFASHILVPLFLAAGMGLAYLGAFHAPAPHELPVGIVGQGAATQVFAQTVTDQSDGALVAHVVASTKAAEQQVRDRDLAAVYAPTATGATLFVSTAASETTASAAQKVFLPIAYDQHVPFRVVDVVPTGSQDTTGQGLFFLLVALSVGGYASAIAVASVATKLRTVWTAVIGLATAGVVAGIGVVVAGPVYGVITTHHWQVFLFAWLYDAVIVALGVGLHPVLGRWTTPILTMLFVMLNFTSSGGIFQPAFQPGFFAALHTFWSGAAWLQAAQDLQYFPDASLGRPSLVLALWLAAALLLCAVVHGLVARRTRIAREREVTRLEEEEVVAA
;
A
#
# COMPACT_ATOMS: atom_id res chain seq x y z
N MET A 1 2.38 39.08 -26.01
CA MET A 1 1.00 39.58 -26.12
C MET A 1 0.15 38.33 -26.09
N SER A 2 -0.25 37.94 -24.90
CA SER A 2 -1.47 38.30 -24.17
C SER A 2 -2.71 37.57 -24.73
N GLU A 3 -3.04 36.45 -24.10
CA GLU A 3 -4.45 36.15 -23.76
C GLU A 3 -4.51 35.08 -22.69
N VAL A 4 -4.64 35.54 -21.44
CA VAL A 4 -4.94 34.69 -20.27
C VAL A 4 -6.46 34.63 -20.18
N ALA A 5 -7.06 33.50 -20.53
CA ALA A 5 -8.49 33.26 -20.35
C ALA A 5 -8.83 33.18 -18.86
N LYS A 6 -9.63 34.15 -18.42
CA LYS A 6 -10.23 34.23 -17.08
C LYS A 6 -11.28 33.14 -16.91
N TYR A 7 -11.04 32.17 -16.08
CA TYR A 7 -12.08 31.31 -15.55
C TYR A 7 -12.76 31.98 -14.37
N ASN A 8 -14.00 32.43 -14.60
CA ASN A 8 -14.89 32.97 -13.58
C ASN A 8 -15.57 31.80 -12.86
N PHE A 9 -15.22 31.53 -11.61
CA PHE A 9 -15.95 30.61 -10.75
C PHE A 9 -17.11 31.36 -10.09
N ALA A 10 -18.34 31.05 -10.47
CA ALA A 10 -19.55 31.46 -9.76
C ALA A 10 -19.66 30.64 -8.45
N PRO A 11 -20.07 31.25 -7.33
CA PRO A 11 -20.29 30.53 -6.08
C PRO A 11 -21.57 29.66 -6.15
N ALA A 12 -21.46 28.44 -5.58
CA ALA A 12 -22.55 27.49 -5.47
C ALA A 12 -23.66 28.04 -4.55
N PRO A 13 -24.97 27.73 -4.84
CA PRO A 13 -26.06 28.14 -4.02
C PRO A 13 -26.07 27.45 -2.65
N ALA A 14 -26.41 28.23 -1.61
CA ALA A 14 -26.58 27.76 -0.25
C ALA A 14 -27.73 26.75 -0.15
N VAL A 15 -27.52 25.63 0.50
CA VAL A 15 -28.55 24.65 0.84
C VAL A 15 -29.15 25.05 2.17
N ASP A 16 -30.46 25.36 2.14
CA ASP A 16 -31.27 25.68 3.32
C ASP A 16 -31.40 24.47 4.25
N ALA A 17 -31.12 24.69 5.53
CA ALA A 17 -31.39 23.73 6.60
C ALA A 17 -32.88 23.71 6.97
N PRO A 18 -33.50 22.54 7.19
CA PRO A 18 -34.88 22.48 7.64
C PRO A 18 -35.04 22.83 9.12
N SER A 19 -35.97 23.76 9.41
CA SER A 19 -36.38 24.16 10.75
C SER A 19 -37.15 23.05 11.48
N PRO A 20 -37.07 22.96 12.83
CA PRO A 20 -37.81 21.96 13.58
C PRO A 20 -39.29 22.36 13.73
N SER A 21 -40.16 21.48 13.27
CA SER A 21 -41.62 21.61 13.46
C SER A 21 -42.01 21.22 14.88
N THR A 22 -42.52 22.19 15.62
CA THR A 22 -43.29 22.02 16.87
C THR A 22 -44.66 21.43 16.57
N THR A 23 -44.93 20.23 17.05
CA THR A 23 -46.28 19.67 17.06
C THR A 23 -46.86 19.70 18.48
N THR A 24 -47.78 20.63 18.67
CA THR A 24 -48.64 20.71 19.83
C THR A 24 -49.80 19.74 19.62
N THR A 25 -50.03 18.81 20.54
CA THR A 25 -51.30 18.08 20.59
C THR A 25 -51.91 18.13 21.98
N SER A 26 -53.15 18.49 21.93
CA SER A 26 -54.12 18.85 22.93
C SER A 26 -54.60 17.67 23.80
N HIS A 27 -55.01 18.06 24.98
CA HIS A 27 -55.67 17.30 26.08
C HIS A 27 -56.84 16.42 25.67
N ALA A 28 -56.98 15.27 26.39
CA ALA A 28 -58.27 14.76 26.82
C ALA A 28 -58.14 14.06 28.19
N HIS A 29 -58.88 14.54 29.16
CA HIS A 29 -59.17 14.00 30.47
C HIS A 29 -59.86 12.62 30.42
N HIS A 30 -59.42 11.67 31.28
CA HIS A 30 -60.33 10.76 31.99
C HIS A 30 -59.60 10.16 33.20
N SER A 31 -60.02 10.46 34.41
CA SER A 31 -60.01 9.63 35.61
C SER A 31 -61.42 9.03 35.80
N PRO A 32 -61.66 7.98 36.59
CA PRO A 32 -60.97 7.50 37.78
C PRO A 32 -60.90 5.95 37.90
N THR A 33 -60.17 5.40 38.81
CA THR A 33 -60.62 4.64 40.01
C THR A 33 -59.49 3.92 40.73
N HIS A 34 -59.54 4.06 42.04
CA HIS A 34 -58.75 3.39 43.06
C HIS A 34 -58.68 1.86 42.92
N LYS A 35 -57.44 1.29 43.00
CA LYS A 35 -57.19 0.07 43.73
C LYS A 35 -55.76 0.10 44.32
N SER A 36 -55.73 0.15 45.65
CA SER A 36 -54.58 -0.07 46.50
C SER A 36 -53.97 -1.43 46.22
N SER A 37 -52.68 -1.45 45.83
CA SER A 37 -51.88 -2.63 45.87
C SER A 37 -50.45 -2.23 46.26
N ARG A 38 -50.00 -2.83 47.34
CA ARG A 38 -48.74 -2.67 48.02
C ARG A 38 -47.58 -2.72 47.03
N ALA A 39 -46.82 -1.63 46.92
CA ALA A 39 -45.58 -1.56 46.16
C ALA A 39 -44.46 -2.40 46.81
N PRO A 40 -43.71 -3.19 46.02
CA PRO A 40 -42.43 -3.73 46.51
C PRO A 40 -41.45 -2.56 46.60
N LYS A 41 -40.73 -2.45 47.71
CA LYS A 41 -39.59 -1.54 47.88
C LYS A 41 -38.61 -1.77 46.73
N ALA A 42 -38.56 -0.84 45.79
CA ALA A 42 -37.45 -0.72 44.87
C ALA A 42 -36.21 -0.36 45.70
N GLN A 43 -35.32 -1.34 45.87
CA GLN A 43 -33.93 -1.05 46.21
C GLN A 43 -33.35 -0.28 45.02
N GLY A 44 -33.36 1.03 45.09
CA GLY A 44 -32.62 1.89 44.21
C GLY A 44 -31.14 1.64 44.43
N SER A 45 -30.54 0.82 43.59
CA SER A 45 -29.10 0.89 43.36
C SER A 45 -28.83 2.11 42.53
N ASP A 46 -28.86 3.29 43.13
CA ASP A 46 -28.16 4.45 42.60
C ASP A 46 -26.67 4.14 42.60
N SER A 47 -26.22 3.40 41.60
CA SER A 47 -24.81 3.38 41.22
C SER A 47 -24.52 4.76 40.65
N VAL A 48 -24.30 5.73 41.54
CA VAL A 48 -23.67 6.99 41.23
C VAL A 48 -22.33 6.63 40.59
N LEU A 49 -22.27 6.71 39.24
CA LEU A 49 -21.02 6.63 38.48
C LEU A 49 -20.11 7.70 39.07
N ARG A 50 -19.24 7.34 40.02
CA ARG A 50 -18.19 8.24 40.50
C ARG A 50 -17.39 8.67 39.28
N PRO A 51 -17.28 9.98 38.94
CA PRO A 51 -16.50 10.42 37.84
C PRO A 51 -15.09 9.88 37.98
N ALA A 52 -14.60 9.20 36.94
CA ALA A 52 -13.23 8.68 36.90
C ALA A 52 -12.30 9.85 37.22
N GLY A 53 -11.41 9.70 38.21
CA GLY A 53 -10.48 10.79 38.56
C GLY A 53 -9.73 11.27 37.31
N LEU A 54 -9.51 12.58 37.18
CA LEU A 54 -8.88 13.25 36.05
C LEU A 54 -7.63 12.51 35.56
N GLY A 55 -6.81 11.98 36.49
CA GLY A 55 -5.63 11.19 36.13
C GLY A 55 -5.93 9.93 35.32
N ARG A 56 -7.03 9.19 35.62
CA ARG A 56 -7.46 8.04 34.81
C ARG A 56 -7.94 8.46 33.43
N VAL A 57 -8.69 9.54 33.34
CA VAL A 57 -9.17 10.06 32.05
C VAL A 57 -7.99 10.46 31.18
N LEU A 58 -7.02 11.20 31.73
CA LEU A 58 -5.81 11.61 31.02
C LEU A 58 -4.95 10.40 30.60
N LEU A 59 -4.80 9.40 31.44
CA LEU A 59 -4.05 8.19 31.11
C LEU A 59 -4.73 7.40 29.97
N THR A 60 -6.05 7.29 30.03
CA THR A 60 -6.85 6.66 28.97
C THR A 60 -6.72 7.44 27.67
N PHE A 61 -6.87 8.76 27.70
CA PHE A 61 -6.66 9.64 26.56
C PHE A 61 -5.24 9.48 25.98
N ALA A 62 -4.20 9.56 26.81
CA ALA A 62 -2.82 9.36 26.38
C ALA A 62 -2.59 8.01 25.70
N SER A 63 -3.21 6.95 26.24
CA SER A 63 -3.10 5.62 25.62
C SER A 63 -3.80 5.50 24.27
N HIS A 64 -4.85 6.28 24.00
CA HIS A 64 -5.56 6.26 22.72
C HIS A 64 -4.89 7.16 21.68
N ILE A 65 -4.35 8.32 22.09
CA ILE A 65 -3.68 9.24 21.16
C ILE A 65 -2.32 8.73 20.68
N LEU A 66 -1.73 7.76 21.40
CA LEU A 66 -0.45 7.18 21.00
C LEU A 66 -0.49 6.54 19.60
N VAL A 67 -1.60 5.88 19.24
CA VAL A 67 -1.77 5.25 17.92
C VAL A 67 -1.79 6.27 16.79
N PRO A 68 -2.66 7.30 16.80
CA PRO A 68 -2.62 8.31 15.73
C PRO A 68 -1.31 9.10 15.67
N LEU A 69 -0.64 9.36 16.80
CA LEU A 69 0.68 9.98 16.80
C LEU A 69 1.74 9.08 16.17
N PHE A 70 1.73 7.78 16.48
CA PHE A 70 2.60 6.80 15.87
C PHE A 70 2.38 6.74 14.35
N LEU A 71 1.11 6.72 13.90
CA LEU A 71 0.79 6.69 12.46
C LEU A 71 1.23 7.99 11.77
N ALA A 72 0.97 9.15 12.35
CA ALA A 72 1.37 10.44 11.78
C ALA A 72 2.90 10.55 11.65
N ALA A 73 3.63 10.22 12.73
CA ALA A 73 5.09 10.23 12.71
C ALA A 73 5.66 9.19 11.73
N GLY A 74 5.13 7.97 11.75
CA GLY A 74 5.56 6.89 10.85
C GLY A 74 5.34 7.22 9.38
N MET A 75 4.16 7.76 9.01
CA MET A 75 3.88 8.19 7.64
C MET A 75 4.79 9.36 7.24
N GLY A 76 4.96 10.36 8.11
CA GLY A 76 5.87 11.48 7.86
C GLY A 76 7.29 11.00 7.60
N LEU A 77 7.84 10.18 8.48
CA LEU A 77 9.18 9.61 8.34
C LEU A 77 9.34 8.74 7.10
N ALA A 78 8.36 7.88 6.82
CA ALA A 78 8.42 6.99 5.66
C ALA A 78 8.33 7.78 4.35
N TYR A 79 7.32 8.65 4.21
CA TYR A 79 7.07 9.33 2.93
C TYR A 79 8.08 10.46 2.67
N LEU A 80 8.35 11.30 3.65
CA LEU A 80 9.40 12.30 3.48
C LEU A 80 10.78 11.64 3.36
N GLY A 81 11.04 10.59 4.15
CA GLY A 81 12.28 9.83 4.06
C GLY A 81 12.54 9.22 2.68
N ALA A 82 11.48 8.72 2.01
CA ALA A 82 11.61 8.12 0.69
C ALA A 82 11.59 9.15 -0.45
N PHE A 83 10.84 10.26 -0.32
CA PHE A 83 10.43 11.07 -1.48
C PHE A 83 10.78 12.55 -1.42
N HIS A 84 11.33 13.09 -0.32
CA HIS A 84 11.60 14.54 -0.18
C HIS A 84 12.66 15.06 -1.15
N ALA A 85 13.62 14.22 -1.55
CA ALA A 85 14.72 14.59 -2.46
C ALA A 85 15.08 13.39 -3.36
N PRO A 86 14.21 12.99 -4.30
CA PRO A 86 14.51 11.88 -5.18
C PRO A 86 15.63 12.27 -6.15
N ALA A 87 16.74 11.54 -6.08
CA ALA A 87 17.87 11.70 -6.97
C ALA A 87 18.27 10.33 -7.52
N PRO A 88 18.65 10.21 -8.81
CA PRO A 88 19.11 8.95 -9.34
C PRO A 88 20.43 8.53 -8.68
N HIS A 89 20.58 7.23 -8.45
CA HIS A 89 21.79 6.60 -7.92
C HIS A 89 22.13 5.43 -8.82
N GLU A 90 23.27 5.52 -9.50
CA GLU A 90 23.76 4.49 -10.43
C GLU A 90 22.69 4.04 -11.46
N LEU A 91 21.85 4.99 -11.92
CA LEU A 91 20.80 4.68 -12.90
C LEU A 91 21.45 4.21 -14.20
N PRO A 92 21.18 2.96 -14.68
CA PRO A 92 21.79 2.44 -15.89
C PRO A 92 21.20 3.10 -17.12
N VAL A 93 22.02 3.79 -17.90
CA VAL A 93 21.64 4.42 -19.15
C VAL A 93 22.52 3.94 -20.30
N GLY A 94 22.00 3.97 -21.51
CA GLY A 94 22.76 3.56 -22.69
C GLY A 94 23.13 4.74 -23.59
N ILE A 95 24.23 4.60 -24.32
CA ILE A 95 24.65 5.51 -25.38
C ILE A 95 24.91 4.70 -26.65
N VAL A 96 24.13 4.96 -27.70
CA VAL A 96 24.27 4.25 -28.95
C VAL A 96 25.48 4.75 -29.72
N GLY A 97 26.34 3.82 -30.13
CA GLY A 97 27.48 4.10 -30.96
C GLY A 97 28.54 3.01 -30.89
N GLN A 98 29.59 3.20 -31.65
CA GLN A 98 30.73 2.27 -31.74
C GLN A 98 32.06 3.02 -31.70
N GLY A 99 33.08 2.34 -31.18
CA GLY A 99 34.43 2.86 -31.09
C GLY A 99 34.75 3.74 -29.91
N ALA A 100 36.01 4.25 -29.91
CA ALA A 100 36.56 4.96 -28.73
C ALA A 100 35.81 6.26 -28.37
N ALA A 101 35.32 6.99 -29.35
CA ALA A 101 34.59 8.24 -29.07
C ALA A 101 33.31 8.02 -28.28
N THR A 102 32.55 6.98 -28.60
CA THR A 102 31.34 6.63 -27.82
C THR A 102 31.69 6.16 -26.43
N GLN A 103 32.77 5.40 -26.25
CA GLN A 103 33.23 4.96 -24.92
C GLN A 103 33.65 6.16 -24.05
N VAL A 104 34.40 7.11 -24.63
CA VAL A 104 34.78 8.35 -23.93
C VAL A 104 33.55 9.16 -23.55
N PHE A 105 32.57 9.28 -24.44
CA PHE A 105 31.33 10.00 -24.13
C PHE A 105 30.54 9.30 -23.04
N ALA A 106 30.38 7.98 -23.06
CA ALA A 106 29.72 7.24 -22.01
C ALA A 106 30.42 7.42 -20.65
N GLN A 107 31.76 7.32 -20.65
CA GLN A 107 32.54 7.56 -19.44
C GLN A 107 32.36 9.00 -18.92
N THR A 108 32.37 10.00 -19.83
CA THR A 108 32.16 11.40 -19.47
C THR A 108 30.79 11.62 -18.80
N VAL A 109 29.72 11.00 -19.36
CA VAL A 109 28.37 11.06 -18.75
C VAL A 109 28.36 10.45 -17.37
N THR A 110 29.03 9.32 -17.18
CA THR A 110 29.15 8.67 -15.85
C THR A 110 29.92 9.57 -14.87
N ASP A 111 31.11 10.05 -15.27
CA ASP A 111 32.00 10.82 -14.39
C ASP A 111 31.38 12.18 -14.00
N GLN A 112 30.68 12.84 -14.92
CA GLN A 112 30.03 14.14 -14.68
C GLN A 112 28.70 14.02 -13.93
N SER A 113 28.15 12.83 -13.81
CA SER A 113 26.87 12.60 -13.11
C SER A 113 26.99 12.48 -11.60
N ASP A 114 28.22 12.51 -11.05
CA ASP A 114 28.49 12.37 -9.60
C ASP A 114 27.78 11.16 -8.97
N GLY A 115 27.87 9.99 -9.65
CA GLY A 115 27.24 8.75 -9.21
C GLY A 115 25.74 8.62 -9.51
N ALA A 116 25.14 9.61 -10.19
CA ALA A 116 23.73 9.54 -10.55
C ALA A 116 23.46 8.54 -11.68
N LEU A 117 24.37 8.45 -12.67
CA LEU A 117 24.21 7.62 -13.85
C LEU A 117 25.40 6.66 -14.05
N VAL A 118 25.10 5.49 -14.61
CA VAL A 118 26.11 4.56 -15.15
C VAL A 118 25.80 4.36 -16.62
N ALA A 119 26.64 4.94 -17.49
CA ALA A 119 26.43 4.90 -18.92
C ALA A 119 27.14 3.72 -19.58
N HIS A 120 26.38 2.93 -20.34
CA HIS A 120 26.84 1.77 -21.09
C HIS A 120 26.82 2.06 -22.60
N VAL A 121 27.79 1.54 -23.35
CA VAL A 121 27.77 1.63 -24.80
C VAL A 121 26.82 0.57 -25.37
N VAL A 122 25.91 1.00 -26.23
CA VAL A 122 24.95 0.15 -26.93
C VAL A 122 25.25 0.13 -28.42
N ALA A 123 25.33 -1.06 -29.01
CA ALA A 123 25.84 -1.23 -30.37
C ALA A 123 24.95 -0.64 -31.50
N SER A 124 23.62 -0.56 -31.24
CA SER A 124 22.65 -0.09 -32.26
C SER A 124 21.35 0.40 -31.63
N THR A 125 20.54 1.15 -32.36
CA THR A 125 19.20 1.59 -31.97
C THR A 125 18.26 0.42 -31.70
N LYS A 126 18.36 -0.67 -32.46
CA LYS A 126 17.58 -1.88 -32.22
C LYS A 126 17.92 -2.52 -30.88
N ALA A 127 19.20 -2.59 -30.53
CA ALA A 127 19.64 -3.08 -29.23
C ALA A 127 19.21 -2.11 -28.11
N ALA A 128 19.20 -0.79 -28.37
CA ALA A 128 18.71 0.21 -27.45
C ALA A 128 17.22 -0.01 -27.10
N GLU A 129 16.35 -0.15 -28.11
CA GLU A 129 14.93 -0.42 -27.93
C GLU A 129 14.70 -1.71 -27.12
N GLN A 130 15.49 -2.78 -27.42
CA GLN A 130 15.36 -4.05 -26.71
C GLN A 130 15.76 -3.92 -25.25
N GLN A 131 16.91 -3.30 -24.93
CA GLN A 131 17.39 -3.15 -23.57
C GLN A 131 16.48 -2.25 -22.72
N VAL A 132 15.83 -1.24 -23.32
CA VAL A 132 14.80 -0.44 -22.65
C VAL A 132 13.52 -1.25 -22.43
N ARG A 133 13.12 -2.08 -23.40
CA ARG A 133 11.96 -2.98 -23.29
C ARG A 133 12.17 -4.03 -22.21
N ASP A 134 13.37 -4.59 -22.14
CA ASP A 134 13.76 -5.60 -21.15
C ASP A 134 14.01 -4.98 -19.76
N ARG A 135 14.04 -3.64 -19.67
CA ARG A 135 14.33 -2.86 -18.45
C ARG A 135 15.75 -3.07 -17.93
N ASP A 136 16.67 -3.50 -18.80
CA ASP A 136 18.11 -3.57 -18.49
C ASP A 136 18.70 -2.17 -18.39
N LEU A 137 18.21 -1.24 -19.22
CA LEU A 137 18.55 0.17 -19.20
C LEU A 137 17.30 1.03 -18.97
N ALA A 138 17.45 2.05 -18.17
CA ALA A 138 16.38 3.00 -17.85
C ALA A 138 16.06 3.93 -19.02
N ALA A 139 17.06 4.28 -19.81
CA ALA A 139 16.95 5.08 -21.02
C ALA A 139 18.18 4.87 -21.91
N VAL A 140 18.04 5.13 -23.22
CA VAL A 140 19.18 5.06 -24.16
C VAL A 140 19.19 6.31 -25.06
N TYR A 141 20.31 7.00 -25.04
CA TYR A 141 20.59 8.16 -25.90
C TYR A 141 21.30 7.73 -27.20
N ALA A 142 20.71 8.06 -28.31
CA ALA A 142 21.23 7.74 -29.64
C ALA A 142 21.55 9.04 -30.44
N PRO A 143 22.78 9.55 -30.33
CA PRO A 143 23.21 10.70 -31.12
C PRO A 143 23.45 10.31 -32.58
N THR A 144 23.07 11.21 -33.50
CA THR A 144 23.40 11.15 -34.93
C THR A 144 23.90 12.51 -35.40
N ALA A 145 24.46 12.58 -36.62
CA ALA A 145 24.92 13.86 -37.17
C ALA A 145 23.80 14.91 -37.36
N THR A 146 22.53 14.47 -37.42
CA THR A 146 21.39 15.34 -37.75
C THR A 146 20.35 15.42 -36.61
N GLY A 147 20.57 14.73 -35.50
CA GLY A 147 19.63 14.72 -34.39
C GLY A 147 20.03 13.74 -33.29
N ALA A 148 19.35 13.82 -32.19
CA ALA A 148 19.48 12.89 -31.05
C ALA A 148 18.13 12.28 -30.68
N THR A 149 18.09 10.98 -30.48
CA THR A 149 16.88 10.27 -30.02
C THR A 149 17.12 9.68 -28.63
N LEU A 150 16.20 9.92 -27.70
CA LEU A 150 16.18 9.28 -26.40
C LEU A 150 15.09 8.21 -26.38
N PHE A 151 15.48 6.97 -26.18
CA PHE A 151 14.57 5.84 -25.96
C PHE A 151 14.28 5.70 -24.49
N VAL A 152 13.00 5.64 -24.12
CA VAL A 152 12.50 5.50 -22.74
C VAL A 152 11.35 4.50 -22.69
N SER A 153 10.93 4.11 -21.49
CA SER A 153 9.71 3.35 -21.26
C SER A 153 8.92 4.00 -20.13
N THR A 154 7.83 4.70 -20.47
CA THR A 154 6.95 5.30 -19.47
C THR A 154 6.19 4.24 -18.67
N ALA A 155 5.87 3.10 -19.27
CA ALA A 155 5.27 1.96 -18.58
C ALA A 155 6.18 1.34 -17.51
N ALA A 156 7.50 1.43 -17.66
CA ALA A 156 8.43 1.02 -16.63
C ALA A 156 8.47 2.05 -15.47
N SER A 157 8.58 3.35 -15.80
CA SER A 157 8.49 4.46 -14.86
C SER A 157 8.48 5.81 -15.58
N GLU A 158 7.40 6.55 -15.47
CA GLU A 158 7.29 7.91 -15.99
C GLU A 158 8.31 8.86 -15.34
N THR A 159 8.53 8.73 -14.05
CA THR A 159 9.49 9.56 -13.31
C THR A 159 10.92 9.32 -13.78
N THR A 160 11.27 8.08 -14.10
CA THR A 160 12.59 7.72 -14.65
C THR A 160 12.76 8.26 -16.08
N ALA A 161 11.73 8.11 -16.92
CA ALA A 161 11.73 8.65 -18.28
C ALA A 161 11.90 10.18 -18.28
N SER A 162 11.17 10.88 -17.43
CA SER A 162 11.28 12.33 -17.25
C SER A 162 12.65 12.76 -16.69
N ALA A 163 13.23 12.00 -15.78
CA ALA A 163 14.58 12.28 -15.28
C ALA A 163 15.65 12.12 -16.37
N ALA A 164 15.57 11.05 -17.16
CA ALA A 164 16.47 10.85 -18.29
C ALA A 164 16.35 11.99 -19.32
N GLN A 165 15.14 12.45 -19.63
CA GLN A 165 14.93 13.60 -20.51
C GLN A 165 15.63 14.87 -19.99
N LYS A 166 15.52 15.16 -18.68
CA LYS A 166 16.16 16.33 -18.07
C LYS A 166 17.68 16.28 -18.16
N VAL A 167 18.28 15.10 -18.20
CA VAL A 167 19.73 14.93 -18.37
C VAL A 167 20.15 15.07 -19.84
N PHE A 168 19.48 14.39 -20.77
CA PHE A 168 19.93 14.31 -22.16
C PHE A 168 19.47 15.47 -23.04
N LEU A 169 18.41 16.19 -22.69
CA LEU A 169 17.95 17.36 -23.43
C LEU A 169 19.00 18.50 -23.47
N PRO A 170 19.62 18.91 -22.33
CA PRO A 170 20.72 19.89 -22.37
C PRO A 170 21.89 19.46 -23.24
N ILE A 171 22.27 18.16 -23.17
CA ILE A 171 23.36 17.61 -23.99
C ILE A 171 23.07 17.77 -25.50
N ALA A 172 21.85 17.44 -25.92
CA ALA A 172 21.45 17.62 -27.32
C ALA A 172 21.41 19.11 -27.72
N TYR A 173 20.95 19.97 -26.82
CA TYR A 173 20.91 21.42 -27.04
C TYR A 173 22.33 22.01 -27.22
N ASP A 174 23.28 21.62 -26.39
CA ASP A 174 24.67 22.06 -26.49
C ASP A 174 25.34 21.57 -27.79
N GLN A 175 24.91 20.41 -28.27
CA GLN A 175 25.34 19.86 -29.57
C GLN A 175 24.63 20.52 -30.79
N HIS A 176 23.68 21.43 -30.56
CA HIS A 176 22.86 22.10 -31.56
C HIS A 176 22.12 21.13 -32.51
N VAL A 177 21.66 19.99 -31.96
CA VAL A 177 20.92 18.97 -32.70
C VAL A 177 19.47 18.87 -32.24
N PRO A 178 18.51 18.58 -33.11
CA PRO A 178 17.14 18.29 -32.75
C PRO A 178 17.07 17.09 -31.77
N PHE A 179 16.27 17.24 -30.73
CA PHE A 179 16.07 16.19 -29.74
C PHE A 179 14.68 15.56 -29.87
N ARG A 180 14.62 14.25 -29.93
CA ARG A 180 13.38 13.48 -30.02
C ARG A 180 13.35 12.44 -28.91
N VAL A 181 12.17 12.24 -28.28
CA VAL A 181 11.92 11.15 -27.34
C VAL A 181 11.06 10.10 -28.02
N VAL A 182 11.46 8.84 -27.88
CA VAL A 182 10.72 7.67 -28.35
C VAL A 182 10.38 6.82 -27.15
N ASP A 183 9.10 6.69 -26.86
CA ASP A 183 8.61 5.81 -25.83
C ASP A 183 8.46 4.39 -26.41
N VAL A 184 9.30 3.48 -25.96
CA VAL A 184 9.38 2.10 -26.47
C VAL A 184 8.24 1.24 -25.93
N VAL A 185 7.84 1.47 -24.68
CA VAL A 185 6.70 0.83 -24.03
C VAL A 185 5.90 1.92 -23.34
N PRO A 186 4.89 2.48 -24.03
CA PRO A 186 4.07 3.54 -23.47
C PRO A 186 3.08 3.00 -22.42
N THR A 187 2.67 3.88 -21.52
CA THR A 187 1.54 3.65 -20.61
C THR A 187 0.22 3.55 -21.37
N GLY A 188 -0.79 2.99 -20.72
CA GLY A 188 -2.15 2.92 -21.28
C GLY A 188 -2.78 4.30 -21.48
N SER A 189 -3.63 4.46 -22.51
CA SER A 189 -4.33 5.73 -22.79
C SER A 189 -5.25 6.19 -21.65
N GLN A 190 -5.68 5.28 -20.77
CA GLN A 190 -6.51 5.57 -19.61
C GLN A 190 -5.67 5.73 -18.32
N ASP A 191 -4.38 5.44 -18.37
CA ASP A 191 -3.43 5.59 -17.27
C ASP A 191 -2.17 6.32 -17.75
N THR A 192 -2.33 7.54 -18.21
CA THR A 192 -1.29 8.35 -18.86
C THR A 192 -0.08 8.64 -17.97
N THR A 193 -0.22 8.56 -16.67
CA THR A 193 0.87 8.72 -15.68
C THR A 193 1.52 7.40 -15.26
N GLY A 194 0.96 6.25 -15.69
CA GLY A 194 1.44 4.92 -15.30
C GLY A 194 1.32 4.59 -13.81
N GLN A 195 0.53 5.36 -13.05
CA GLN A 195 0.39 5.19 -11.60
C GLN A 195 -0.86 4.42 -11.17
N GLY A 196 -1.73 4.05 -12.10
CA GLY A 196 -3.00 3.38 -11.79
C GLY A 196 -2.82 2.06 -11.05
N LEU A 197 -1.84 1.23 -11.46
CA LEU A 197 -1.51 -0.02 -10.76
C LEU A 197 -0.96 0.23 -9.36
N PHE A 198 -0.19 1.30 -9.16
CA PHE A 198 0.28 1.68 -7.84
C PHE A 198 -0.87 2.11 -6.92
N PHE A 199 -1.83 2.90 -7.41
CA PHE A 199 -3.02 3.25 -6.62
C PHE A 199 -3.90 2.03 -6.34
N LEU A 200 -3.95 1.06 -7.25
CA LEU A 200 -4.61 -0.22 -6.99
C LEU A 200 -3.90 -0.99 -5.85
N LEU A 201 -2.57 -1.03 -5.83
CA LEU A 201 -1.81 -1.60 -4.72
C LEU A 201 -2.19 -0.97 -3.37
N VAL A 202 -2.33 0.37 -3.33
CA VAL A 202 -2.75 1.08 -2.11
C VAL A 202 -4.17 0.65 -1.69
N ALA A 203 -5.10 0.57 -2.64
CA ALA A 203 -6.47 0.15 -2.37
C ALA A 203 -6.54 -1.29 -1.84
N LEU A 204 -5.80 -2.22 -2.45
CA LEU A 204 -5.67 -3.60 -2.00
C LEU A 204 -5.07 -3.66 -0.58
N SER A 205 -4.00 -2.91 -0.32
CA SER A 205 -3.36 -2.85 1.00
C SER A 205 -4.35 -2.41 2.08
N VAL A 206 -5.11 -1.34 1.82
CA VAL A 206 -6.11 -0.80 2.76
C VAL A 206 -7.26 -1.79 2.94
N GLY A 207 -7.81 -2.33 1.87
CA GLY A 207 -8.87 -3.35 1.90
C GLY A 207 -8.41 -4.63 2.62
N GLY A 208 -7.19 -5.08 2.33
CA GLY A 208 -6.59 -6.26 2.94
C GLY A 208 -6.41 -6.14 4.45
N TYR A 209 -5.76 -5.06 4.95
CA TYR A 209 -5.57 -4.92 6.40
C TYR A 209 -6.88 -4.65 7.15
N ALA A 210 -7.81 -3.89 6.58
CA ALA A 210 -9.12 -3.68 7.18
C ALA A 210 -9.90 -5.00 7.28
N SER A 211 -9.85 -5.81 6.25
CA SER A 211 -10.42 -7.16 6.22
C SER A 211 -9.77 -8.10 7.25
N ALA A 212 -8.44 -8.02 7.39
CA ALA A 212 -7.72 -8.80 8.40
C ALA A 212 -8.21 -8.53 9.81
N ILE A 213 -8.46 -7.25 10.16
CA ILE A 213 -8.99 -6.85 11.46
C ILE A 213 -10.43 -7.36 11.65
N ALA A 214 -11.28 -7.24 10.60
CA ALA A 214 -12.64 -7.74 10.66
C ALA A 214 -12.67 -9.27 10.88
N VAL A 215 -11.87 -10.03 10.15
CA VAL A 215 -11.76 -11.49 10.32
C VAL A 215 -11.18 -11.84 11.70
N ALA A 216 -10.14 -11.14 12.16
CA ALA A 216 -9.54 -11.37 13.47
C ALA A 216 -10.54 -11.16 14.63
N SER A 217 -11.47 -10.20 14.51
CA SER A 217 -12.48 -9.91 15.53
C SER A 217 -13.45 -11.08 15.78
N VAL A 218 -13.67 -11.94 14.79
CA VAL A 218 -14.54 -13.12 14.88
C VAL A 218 -13.77 -14.43 14.98
N ALA A 219 -12.47 -14.43 14.77
CA ALA A 219 -11.61 -15.61 14.75
C ALA A 219 -11.66 -16.42 16.05
N THR A 220 -11.77 -15.75 17.20
CA THR A 220 -11.86 -16.40 18.52
C THR A 220 -13.15 -17.20 18.73
N LYS A 221 -14.17 -16.93 17.93
CA LYS A 221 -15.49 -17.60 17.99
C LYS A 221 -15.63 -18.73 16.97
N LEU A 222 -14.63 -18.90 16.10
CA LEU A 222 -14.67 -19.83 14.97
C LEU A 222 -13.58 -20.89 15.11
N ARG A 223 -13.81 -22.04 14.44
CA ARG A 223 -12.73 -23.02 14.24
C ARG A 223 -11.73 -22.45 13.24
N THR A 224 -10.44 -22.75 13.43
CA THR A 224 -9.33 -22.27 12.59
C THR A 224 -9.60 -22.43 11.07
N VAL A 225 -10.19 -23.55 10.67
CA VAL A 225 -10.55 -23.81 9.26
C VAL A 225 -11.53 -22.76 8.73
N TRP A 226 -12.59 -22.44 9.48
CA TRP A 226 -13.57 -21.44 9.05
C TRP A 226 -12.98 -20.04 9.05
N THR A 227 -12.10 -19.70 9.99
CA THR A 227 -11.36 -18.44 9.97
C THR A 227 -10.50 -18.33 8.72
N ALA A 228 -9.80 -19.40 8.33
CA ALA A 228 -8.99 -19.42 7.12
C ALA A 228 -9.86 -19.29 5.85
N VAL A 229 -10.99 -20.00 5.77
CA VAL A 229 -11.92 -19.92 4.62
C VAL A 229 -12.50 -18.50 4.49
N ILE A 230 -12.97 -17.91 5.60
CA ILE A 230 -13.52 -16.54 5.59
C ILE A 230 -12.43 -15.54 5.22
N GLY A 231 -11.23 -15.68 5.78
CA GLY A 231 -10.09 -14.81 5.45
C GLY A 231 -9.74 -14.86 3.97
N LEU A 232 -9.62 -16.08 3.41
CA LEU A 232 -9.31 -16.27 1.99
C LEU A 232 -10.43 -15.75 1.08
N ALA A 233 -11.69 -15.99 1.43
CA ALA A 233 -12.82 -15.47 0.68
C ALA A 233 -12.88 -13.94 0.72
N THR A 234 -12.64 -13.33 1.87
CA THR A 234 -12.62 -11.87 2.02
C THR A 234 -11.48 -11.24 1.22
N ALA A 235 -10.28 -11.84 1.25
CA ALA A 235 -9.16 -11.42 0.40
C ALA A 235 -9.53 -11.48 -1.09
N GLY A 236 -10.24 -12.54 -1.53
CA GLY A 236 -10.72 -12.67 -2.90
C GLY A 236 -11.76 -11.61 -3.29
N VAL A 237 -12.64 -11.24 -2.35
CA VAL A 237 -13.61 -10.15 -2.59
C VAL A 237 -12.91 -8.80 -2.74
N VAL A 238 -11.94 -8.48 -1.88
CA VAL A 238 -11.15 -7.24 -1.97
C VAL A 238 -10.41 -7.18 -3.30
N ALA A 239 -9.71 -8.26 -3.66
CA ALA A 239 -9.00 -8.36 -4.94
C ALA A 239 -9.96 -8.22 -6.14
N GLY A 240 -11.13 -8.85 -6.08
CA GLY A 240 -12.16 -8.77 -7.12
C GLY A 240 -12.70 -7.35 -7.30
N ILE A 241 -13.01 -6.66 -6.20
CA ILE A 241 -13.43 -5.24 -6.24
C ILE A 241 -12.32 -4.39 -6.86
N GLY A 242 -11.06 -4.56 -6.43
CA GLY A 242 -9.92 -3.82 -6.96
C GLY A 242 -9.75 -4.00 -8.47
N VAL A 243 -9.81 -5.24 -8.97
CA VAL A 243 -9.67 -5.55 -10.41
C VAL A 243 -10.86 -5.03 -11.21
N VAL A 244 -12.09 -5.11 -10.70
CA VAL A 244 -13.28 -4.55 -11.36
C VAL A 244 -13.16 -3.03 -11.47
N VAL A 245 -12.72 -2.38 -10.42
CA VAL A 245 -12.52 -0.91 -10.43
C VAL A 245 -11.39 -0.53 -11.39
N ALA A 246 -10.23 -1.15 -11.29
CA ALA A 246 -9.07 -0.81 -12.11
C ALA A 246 -9.22 -1.23 -13.59
N GLY A 247 -9.98 -2.30 -13.88
CA GLY A 247 -10.23 -2.77 -15.24
C GLY A 247 -11.46 -2.11 -15.86
N PRO A 248 -12.66 -2.72 -15.76
CA PRO A 248 -13.86 -2.25 -16.47
C PRO A 248 -14.26 -0.80 -16.18
N VAL A 249 -13.97 -0.25 -14.98
CA VAL A 249 -14.39 1.12 -14.64
C VAL A 249 -13.38 2.16 -15.13
N TYR A 250 -12.09 1.98 -14.86
CA TYR A 250 -11.06 2.97 -15.17
C TYR A 250 -10.11 2.59 -16.31
N GLY A 251 -10.14 1.36 -16.82
CA GLY A 251 -9.31 0.93 -17.95
C GLY A 251 -7.79 0.91 -17.65
N VAL A 252 -7.38 0.88 -16.39
CA VAL A 252 -5.98 0.71 -15.98
C VAL A 252 -5.50 -0.70 -16.31
N ILE A 253 -6.35 -1.71 -16.04
CA ILE A 253 -6.10 -3.09 -16.44
C ILE A 253 -6.86 -3.36 -17.73
N THR A 254 -6.12 -3.56 -18.83
CA THR A 254 -6.70 -3.80 -20.16
C THR A 254 -6.58 -5.25 -20.60
N THR A 255 -5.61 -5.98 -20.07
CA THR A 255 -5.31 -7.38 -20.42
C THR A 255 -5.11 -8.21 -19.16
N HIS A 256 -5.11 -9.52 -19.30
CA HIS A 256 -4.76 -10.47 -18.22
C HIS A 256 -5.51 -10.28 -16.90
N HIS A 257 -6.77 -9.81 -16.93
CA HIS A 257 -7.58 -9.50 -15.72
C HIS A 257 -7.59 -10.63 -14.68
N TRP A 258 -7.67 -11.90 -15.18
CA TRP A 258 -7.68 -13.05 -14.30
C TRP A 258 -6.35 -13.29 -13.59
N GLN A 259 -5.24 -13.13 -14.29
CA GLN A 259 -3.91 -13.27 -13.70
C GLN A 259 -3.65 -12.14 -12.69
N VAL A 260 -4.00 -10.89 -13.03
CA VAL A 260 -3.91 -9.76 -12.09
C VAL A 260 -4.78 -10.01 -10.85
N PHE A 261 -5.99 -10.55 -11.03
CA PHE A 261 -6.85 -10.96 -9.91
C PHE A 261 -6.17 -12.00 -9.01
N LEU A 262 -5.56 -13.04 -9.58
CA LEU A 262 -4.89 -14.07 -8.80
C LEU A 262 -3.71 -13.52 -7.99
N PHE A 263 -2.90 -12.64 -8.58
CA PHE A 263 -1.81 -11.97 -7.87
C PHE A 263 -2.34 -11.03 -6.77
N ALA A 264 -3.43 -10.29 -7.02
CA ALA A 264 -4.07 -9.45 -6.03
C ALA A 264 -4.65 -10.27 -4.88
N TRP A 265 -5.31 -11.39 -5.19
CA TRP A 265 -5.83 -12.31 -4.19
C TRP A 265 -4.74 -12.93 -3.32
N LEU A 266 -3.63 -13.37 -3.94
CA LEU A 266 -2.47 -13.87 -3.22
C LEU A 266 -1.87 -12.80 -2.29
N TYR A 267 -1.73 -11.58 -2.79
CA TYR A 267 -1.23 -10.45 -2.02
C TYR A 267 -2.13 -10.12 -0.80
N ASP A 268 -3.45 -10.01 -1.00
CA ASP A 268 -4.40 -9.76 0.07
C ASP A 268 -4.48 -10.93 1.06
N ALA A 269 -4.33 -12.18 0.59
CA ALA A 269 -4.26 -13.36 1.46
C ALA A 269 -3.06 -13.31 2.40
N VAL A 270 -1.91 -12.79 1.96
CA VAL A 270 -0.74 -12.53 2.82
C VAL A 270 -1.09 -11.55 3.94
N ILE A 271 -1.72 -10.43 3.60
CA ILE A 271 -2.09 -9.38 4.57
C ILE A 271 -3.08 -9.93 5.59
N VAL A 272 -4.12 -10.61 5.12
CA VAL A 272 -5.17 -11.19 5.99
C VAL A 272 -4.58 -12.26 6.90
N ALA A 273 -3.73 -13.15 6.38
CA ALA A 273 -3.07 -14.17 7.18
C ALA A 273 -2.19 -13.54 8.29
N LEU A 274 -1.36 -12.56 7.95
CA LEU A 274 -0.53 -11.85 8.93
C LEU A 274 -1.38 -11.14 9.99
N GLY A 275 -2.44 -10.45 9.59
CA GLY A 275 -3.29 -9.72 10.52
C GLY A 275 -4.02 -10.64 11.50
N VAL A 276 -4.61 -11.72 11.00
CA VAL A 276 -5.28 -12.74 11.83
C VAL A 276 -4.27 -13.44 12.74
N GLY A 277 -3.09 -13.80 12.21
CA GLY A 277 -2.05 -14.48 12.96
C GLY A 277 -1.43 -13.64 14.07
N LEU A 278 -1.22 -12.35 13.84
CA LEU A 278 -0.60 -11.44 14.80
C LEU A 278 -1.59 -10.91 15.85
N HIS A 279 -2.88 -10.86 15.54
CA HIS A 279 -3.90 -10.26 16.40
C HIS A 279 -3.91 -10.79 17.85
N PRO A 280 -3.77 -12.11 18.13
CA PRO A 280 -3.77 -12.62 19.50
C PRO A 280 -2.62 -12.09 20.37
N VAL A 281 -1.51 -11.66 19.75
CA VAL A 281 -0.33 -11.11 20.46
C VAL A 281 -0.38 -9.59 20.49
N LEU A 282 -0.72 -8.95 19.38
CA LEU A 282 -0.68 -7.50 19.22
C LEU A 282 -1.94 -6.80 19.76
N GLY A 283 -3.09 -7.47 19.77
CA GLY A 283 -4.35 -6.88 20.21
C GLY A 283 -4.64 -5.57 19.45
N ARG A 284 -4.77 -4.46 20.21
CA ARG A 284 -5.02 -3.11 19.64
C ARG A 284 -3.91 -2.58 18.72
N TRP A 285 -2.70 -3.12 18.81
CA TRP A 285 -1.56 -2.71 17.99
C TRP A 285 -1.54 -3.38 16.61
N THR A 286 -2.44 -4.32 16.35
CA THR A 286 -2.54 -4.99 15.04
C THR A 286 -2.76 -3.99 13.92
N THR A 287 -3.72 -3.07 14.07
CA THR A 287 -4.02 -2.04 13.06
C THR A 287 -2.81 -1.15 12.74
N PRO A 288 -2.20 -0.46 13.71
CA PRO A 288 -1.06 0.41 13.41
C PRO A 288 0.14 -0.34 12.82
N ILE A 289 0.40 -1.58 13.24
CA ILE A 289 1.49 -2.38 12.68
C ILE A 289 1.21 -2.82 11.25
N LEU A 290 0.00 -3.29 10.95
CA LEU A 290 -0.36 -3.64 9.56
C LEU A 290 -0.37 -2.40 8.66
N THR A 291 -0.84 -1.25 9.15
CA THR A 291 -0.76 0.01 8.40
C THR A 291 0.69 0.40 8.12
N MET A 292 1.58 0.26 9.09
CA MET A 292 3.02 0.51 8.89
C MET A 292 3.58 -0.42 7.81
N LEU A 293 3.31 -1.72 7.89
CA LEU A 293 3.86 -2.71 6.97
C LEU A 293 3.28 -2.57 5.55
N PHE A 294 1.95 -2.51 5.43
CA PHE A 294 1.26 -2.63 4.15
C PHE A 294 0.75 -1.32 3.55
N VAL A 295 0.82 -0.21 4.28
CA VAL A 295 0.56 1.11 3.72
C VAL A 295 1.84 1.92 3.66
N MET A 296 2.48 2.21 4.80
CA MET A 296 3.65 3.10 4.82
C MET A 296 4.83 2.51 4.04
N LEU A 297 5.29 1.29 4.39
CA LEU A 297 6.44 0.67 3.74
C LEU A 297 6.13 0.20 2.32
N ASN A 298 4.93 -0.27 2.02
CA ASN A 298 4.54 -0.58 0.66
C ASN A 298 4.54 0.64 -0.25
N PHE A 299 3.96 1.74 0.21
CA PHE A 299 3.90 2.97 -0.56
C PHE A 299 5.30 3.47 -0.93
N THR A 300 6.24 3.36 -0.01
CA THR A 300 7.60 3.84 -0.20
C THR A 300 8.49 2.87 -0.96
N SER A 301 8.34 1.55 -0.76
CA SER A 301 9.24 0.54 -1.33
C SER A 301 8.70 -0.18 -2.57
N SER A 302 7.46 0.08 -3.00
CA SER A 302 6.88 -0.62 -4.15
C SER A 302 7.54 -0.30 -5.50
N GLY A 303 8.19 0.85 -5.62
CA GLY A 303 8.70 1.35 -6.90
C GLY A 303 7.66 2.07 -7.76
N GLY A 304 6.42 2.24 -7.27
CA GLY A 304 5.31 2.77 -8.06
C GLY A 304 5.36 4.27 -8.31
N ILE A 305 5.97 5.07 -7.42
CA ILE A 305 6.19 6.50 -7.63
C ILE A 305 7.61 6.74 -8.13
N PHE A 306 8.60 6.24 -7.39
CA PHE A 306 10.00 6.30 -7.77
C PHE A 306 10.59 4.90 -7.78
N GLN A 307 11.32 4.57 -8.84
CA GLN A 307 12.08 3.33 -8.89
C GLN A 307 13.15 3.29 -7.78
N PRO A 308 13.64 2.10 -7.39
CA PRO A 308 14.65 1.94 -6.35
C PRO A 308 15.90 2.80 -6.55
N ALA A 309 16.31 3.01 -7.81
CA ALA A 309 17.44 3.87 -8.16
C ALA A 309 17.27 5.35 -7.77
N PHE A 310 16.07 5.81 -7.41
CA PHE A 310 15.78 7.16 -6.94
C PHE A 310 15.54 7.25 -5.44
N GLN A 311 15.67 6.13 -4.73
CA GLN A 311 15.32 6.05 -3.31
C GLN A 311 16.57 5.86 -2.44
N PRO A 312 16.54 6.31 -1.17
CA PRO A 312 17.56 5.96 -0.20
C PRO A 312 17.73 4.43 -0.08
N GLY A 313 18.95 3.97 0.16
CA GLY A 313 19.31 2.56 0.15
C GLY A 313 18.43 1.65 1.02
N PHE A 314 17.86 2.14 2.11
CA PHE A 314 16.91 1.39 2.94
C PHE A 314 15.65 0.99 2.15
N PHE A 315 15.00 1.93 1.46
CA PHE A 315 13.79 1.65 0.68
C PHE A 315 14.09 0.85 -0.58
N ALA A 316 15.22 1.13 -1.23
CA ALA A 316 15.72 0.32 -2.35
C ALA A 316 15.97 -1.14 -1.95
N ALA A 317 16.55 -1.39 -0.77
CA ALA A 317 16.74 -2.74 -0.24
C ALA A 317 15.40 -3.42 0.06
N LEU A 318 14.43 -2.71 0.66
CA LEU A 318 13.09 -3.25 0.90
C LEU A 318 12.42 -3.68 -0.41
N HIS A 319 12.53 -2.89 -1.47
CA HIS A 319 11.95 -3.22 -2.79
C HIS A 319 12.30 -4.62 -3.27
N THR A 320 13.50 -5.11 -2.97
CA THR A 320 13.99 -6.40 -3.50
C THR A 320 13.17 -7.61 -3.05
N PHE A 321 12.53 -7.55 -1.89
CA PHE A 321 11.79 -8.67 -1.28
C PHE A 321 10.41 -8.30 -0.73
N TRP A 322 9.97 -7.05 -0.86
CA TRP A 322 8.69 -6.61 -0.29
C TRP A 322 7.50 -7.12 -1.10
N SER A 323 6.43 -7.53 -0.41
CA SER A 323 5.25 -8.12 -1.06
C SER A 323 4.55 -7.17 -2.03
N GLY A 324 4.45 -5.88 -1.68
CA GLY A 324 3.84 -4.88 -2.54
C GLY A 324 4.65 -4.58 -3.80
N ALA A 325 6.00 -4.57 -3.69
CA ALA A 325 6.88 -4.45 -4.85
C ALA A 325 6.71 -5.64 -5.81
N ALA A 326 6.67 -6.86 -5.26
CA ALA A 326 6.44 -8.06 -6.06
C ALA A 326 5.08 -8.07 -6.75
N TRP A 327 4.02 -7.65 -6.06
CA TRP A 327 2.69 -7.54 -6.66
C TRP A 327 2.67 -6.50 -7.78
N LEU A 328 3.22 -5.31 -7.53
CA LEU A 328 3.24 -4.23 -8.52
C LEU A 328 4.04 -4.63 -9.76
N GLN A 329 5.22 -5.25 -9.57
CA GLN A 329 6.01 -5.79 -10.66
C GLN A 329 5.21 -6.80 -11.48
N ALA A 330 4.55 -7.79 -10.84
CA ALA A 330 3.74 -8.77 -11.56
C ALA A 330 2.60 -8.12 -12.35
N ALA A 331 1.93 -7.13 -11.79
CA ALA A 331 0.84 -6.41 -12.45
C ALA A 331 1.36 -5.59 -13.66
N GLN A 332 2.49 -4.90 -13.53
CA GLN A 332 3.14 -4.19 -14.65
C GLN A 332 3.61 -5.15 -15.74
N ASP A 333 4.22 -6.28 -15.36
CA ASP A 333 4.69 -7.31 -16.31
C ASP A 333 3.51 -7.84 -17.13
N LEU A 334 2.41 -8.17 -16.49
CA LEU A 334 1.19 -8.64 -17.16
C LEU A 334 0.56 -7.59 -18.09
N GLN A 335 0.66 -6.30 -17.76
CA GLN A 335 0.03 -5.25 -18.56
C GLN A 335 0.90 -4.77 -19.70
N TYR A 336 2.21 -4.62 -19.51
CA TYR A 336 3.08 -3.87 -20.43
C TYR A 336 4.25 -4.69 -20.96
N PHE A 337 4.64 -5.79 -20.31
CA PHE A 337 5.86 -6.53 -20.62
C PHE A 337 5.57 -8.04 -20.80
N PRO A 338 4.97 -8.44 -21.95
CA PRO A 338 4.48 -9.80 -22.13
C PRO A 338 5.57 -10.88 -22.09
N ASP A 339 6.83 -10.49 -22.38
CA ASP A 339 7.98 -11.40 -22.36
C ASP A 339 8.65 -11.49 -20.96
N ALA A 340 8.19 -10.69 -20.00
CA ALA A 340 8.74 -10.68 -18.64
C ALA A 340 8.41 -11.95 -17.86
N SER A 341 9.38 -12.44 -17.07
CA SER A 341 9.18 -13.61 -16.24
C SER A 341 8.44 -13.28 -14.95
N LEU A 342 7.31 -13.93 -14.72
CA LEU A 342 6.57 -13.84 -13.46
C LEU A 342 7.17 -14.69 -12.32
N GLY A 343 8.29 -15.39 -12.56
CA GLY A 343 8.88 -16.31 -11.59
C GLY A 343 9.31 -15.64 -10.28
N ARG A 344 10.04 -14.52 -10.38
CA ARG A 344 10.51 -13.79 -9.19
C ARG A 344 9.37 -13.20 -8.37
N PRO A 345 8.42 -12.42 -8.91
CA PRO A 345 7.31 -11.89 -8.13
C PRO A 345 6.43 -12.98 -7.53
N SER A 346 6.18 -14.08 -8.25
CA SER A 346 5.44 -15.24 -7.70
C SER A 346 6.18 -15.87 -6.51
N LEU A 347 7.50 -16.05 -6.61
CA LEU A 347 8.30 -16.61 -5.53
C LEU A 347 8.27 -15.71 -4.28
N VAL A 348 8.44 -14.41 -4.44
CA VAL A 348 8.41 -13.46 -3.32
C VAL A 348 7.05 -13.50 -2.61
N LEU A 349 5.94 -13.46 -3.35
CA LEU A 349 4.59 -13.53 -2.75
C LEU A 349 4.34 -14.88 -2.08
N ALA A 350 4.79 -15.99 -2.68
CA ALA A 350 4.68 -17.32 -2.08
C ALA A 350 5.47 -17.43 -0.77
N LEU A 351 6.68 -16.88 -0.72
CA LEU A 351 7.49 -16.82 0.50
C LEU A 351 6.83 -15.97 1.59
N TRP A 352 6.24 -14.83 1.22
CA TRP A 352 5.47 -14.01 2.16
C TRP A 352 4.26 -14.76 2.71
N LEU A 353 3.50 -15.48 1.86
CA LEU A 353 2.39 -16.30 2.31
C LEU A 353 2.87 -17.44 3.24
N ALA A 354 3.93 -18.14 2.87
CA ALA A 354 4.50 -19.19 3.70
C ALA A 354 4.95 -18.64 5.06
N ALA A 355 5.62 -17.49 5.09
CA ALA A 355 6.03 -16.82 6.33
C ALA A 355 4.82 -16.41 7.19
N ALA A 356 3.75 -15.86 6.57
CA ALA A 356 2.51 -15.50 7.24
C ALA A 356 1.83 -16.72 7.88
N LEU A 357 1.71 -17.81 7.14
CA LEU A 357 1.11 -19.05 7.62
C LEU A 357 1.93 -19.71 8.75
N LEU A 358 3.26 -19.69 8.62
CA LEU A 358 4.17 -20.17 9.66
C LEU A 358 4.01 -19.35 10.94
N LEU A 359 3.98 -18.02 10.82
CA LEU A 359 3.77 -17.11 11.95
C LEU A 359 2.41 -17.38 12.62
N CYS A 360 1.35 -17.55 11.83
CA CYS A 360 0.03 -17.96 12.33
C CYS A 360 0.12 -19.25 13.15
N ALA A 361 0.76 -20.29 12.62
CA ALA A 361 0.88 -21.59 13.29
C ALA A 361 1.66 -21.45 14.60
N VAL A 362 2.76 -20.71 14.61
CA VAL A 362 3.58 -20.47 15.82
C VAL A 362 2.77 -19.71 16.88
N VAL A 363 2.11 -18.61 16.50
CA VAL A 363 1.32 -17.81 17.46
C VAL A 363 0.17 -18.61 18.03
N HIS A 364 -0.58 -19.34 17.19
CA HIS A 364 -1.67 -20.20 17.66
C HIS A 364 -1.15 -21.32 18.60
N GLY A 365 -0.02 -21.94 18.28
CA GLY A 365 0.61 -22.93 19.15
C GLY A 365 1.03 -22.36 20.51
N LEU A 366 1.62 -21.17 20.53
CA LEU A 366 2.01 -20.49 21.77
C LEU A 366 0.81 -20.10 22.61
N VAL A 367 -0.25 -19.57 22.01
CA VAL A 367 -1.49 -19.20 22.71
C VAL A 367 -2.18 -20.44 23.28
N ALA A 368 -2.31 -21.51 22.48
CA ALA A 368 -2.88 -22.78 22.94
C ALA A 368 -2.11 -23.37 24.12
N ARG A 369 -0.78 -23.33 24.08
CA ARG A 369 0.08 -23.79 25.18
C ARG A 369 -0.12 -22.96 26.45
N ARG A 370 -0.20 -21.63 26.32
CA ARG A 370 -0.45 -20.75 27.48
C ARG A 370 -1.81 -21.00 28.13
N THR A 371 -2.85 -21.17 27.34
CA THR A 371 -4.20 -21.46 27.84
C THR A 371 -4.28 -22.82 28.53
N ARG A 372 -3.57 -23.83 28.01
CA ARG A 372 -3.49 -25.15 28.63
C ARG A 372 -2.82 -25.07 30.03
N ILE A 373 -1.64 -24.43 30.09
CA ILE A 373 -0.90 -24.26 31.36
C ILE A 373 -1.74 -23.47 32.39
N ALA A 374 -2.47 -22.43 31.94
CA ALA A 374 -3.33 -21.66 32.82
C ALA A 374 -4.47 -22.50 33.40
N ARG A 375 -5.10 -23.36 32.60
CA ARG A 375 -6.15 -24.29 33.04
C ARG A 375 -5.61 -25.33 34.04
N GLU A 376 -4.46 -25.90 33.74
CA GLU A 376 -3.82 -26.89 34.63
C GLU A 376 -3.55 -26.26 36.02
N ARG A 377 -3.03 -25.03 36.07
CA ARG A 377 -2.81 -24.30 37.34
C ARG A 377 -4.10 -23.99 38.10
N GLU A 378 -5.19 -23.68 37.40
CA GLU A 378 -6.48 -23.39 38.01
C GLU A 378 -7.09 -24.64 38.62
N VAL A 379 -6.99 -25.79 37.95
CA VAL A 379 -7.44 -27.08 38.49
C VAL A 379 -6.66 -27.42 39.76
N THR A 380 -5.32 -27.33 39.73
CA THR A 380 -4.48 -27.60 40.90
C THR A 380 -4.83 -26.70 42.10
N ARG A 381 -5.09 -25.42 41.83
CA ARG A 381 -5.49 -24.47 42.88
C ARG A 381 -6.85 -24.81 43.51
N LEU A 382 -7.83 -25.22 42.69
CA LEU A 382 -9.14 -25.63 43.18
C LEU A 382 -9.04 -26.91 44.01
N GLU A 383 -8.22 -27.88 43.62
CA GLU A 383 -7.94 -29.10 44.37
C GLU A 383 -7.28 -28.80 45.74
N GLU A 384 -6.32 -27.86 45.77
CA GLU A 384 -5.68 -27.41 47.00
C GLU A 384 -6.67 -26.70 47.94
N GLU A 385 -7.56 -25.84 47.43
CA GLU A 385 -8.60 -25.16 48.21
C GLU A 385 -9.62 -26.15 48.78
N GLU A 386 -9.99 -27.20 48.05
CA GLU A 386 -10.92 -28.25 48.54
C GLU A 386 -10.31 -29.10 49.66
N VAL A 387 -9.01 -29.45 49.51
CA VAL A 387 -8.27 -30.19 50.57
C VAL A 387 -8.12 -29.36 51.85
N VAL A 388 -7.98 -28.04 51.76
CA VAL A 388 -7.86 -27.16 52.94
C VAL A 388 -9.23 -26.92 53.61
N ALA A 389 -10.32 -27.06 52.88
CA ALA A 389 -11.68 -26.85 53.37
C ALA A 389 -12.30 -28.11 54.00
N ALA A 390 -11.72 -29.30 53.76
CA ALA A 390 -12.14 -30.60 54.35
C ALA A 390 -11.42 -30.90 55.67
#